data_71f743820628743cbca57c93bc9ce57f
#
_entry.id   71f743820628743cbca57c93bc9ce57f
#
_cell.length_a   1.000
_cell.length_b   1.000
_cell.length_c   1.000
_cell.angle_alpha   90.00
_cell.angle_beta   90.00
_cell.angle_gamma   90.00
#
_symmetry.space_group_name_H-M   'P 1'
#
loop_
_entity.id
_entity.type
_entity.pdbx_description
1 polymer ?
#
loop_
_entity_poly.entity_id
_entity_poly.type
_entity_poly.pdbx_seq_one_letter_code
_entity_poly.pdbx_strand_id
1 'polypeptide(L)'
;MMARLGRLGLEQKVRLLTGADIWALHAESAIGLRRIVTSDGPAGVRGERWDERYPSANVPSPTALAATWDEDRVERIGLLLASEARTKGVDVLLAPTVNLHRTPFGGRHFECFSEDPLLTSRIGCAYVRGVQAGGVGATVKHFVANDTETERFTVDAVIDERTLRELYLAPFEAIVRDVGAWAVMAAYNSVNGTTMTENSLLRDVLKHEWGFDGVVISDWYAGRSLAAAGDGLLDVIMPGPTGPWGEALVAAVRSGGLAESAVDDHVLRILRLAARVGALDGIAPAVSSAP
;
A
#
# COMPACT_ATOMS: atom_id res chain seq x y z
N MET A 1 -15.36 -7.80 12.45
CA MET A 1 -14.65 -8.39 11.29
C MET A 1 -14.74 -9.91 11.29
N MET A 2 -14.39 -10.60 12.37
CA MET A 2 -14.47 -12.09 12.46
C MET A 2 -15.81 -12.66 12.03
N ALA A 3 -16.94 -12.07 12.45
CA ALA A 3 -18.27 -12.54 12.04
C ALA A 3 -18.55 -12.41 10.53
N ARG A 4 -17.94 -11.45 9.86
CA ARG A 4 -18.01 -11.30 8.39
C ARG A 4 -17.12 -12.34 7.70
N LEU A 5 -15.89 -12.52 8.20
CA LEU A 5 -14.96 -13.54 7.70
C LEU A 5 -15.58 -14.94 7.73
N GLY A 6 -16.22 -15.32 8.85
CA GLY A 6 -16.86 -16.62 9.01
C GLY A 6 -18.07 -16.90 8.09
N ARG A 7 -18.51 -15.91 7.29
CA ARG A 7 -19.55 -16.06 6.27
C ARG A 7 -19.00 -16.38 4.88
N LEU A 8 -17.67 -16.35 4.71
CA LEU A 8 -17.01 -16.57 3.43
C LEU A 8 -16.49 -18.01 3.32
N GLY A 9 -16.75 -18.63 2.18
CA GLY A 9 -16.05 -19.85 1.78
C GLY A 9 -14.63 -19.56 1.29
N LEU A 10 -13.80 -20.61 1.19
CA LEU A 10 -12.40 -20.50 0.80
C LEU A 10 -12.21 -19.76 -0.54
N GLU A 11 -13.00 -20.08 -1.55
CA GLU A 11 -12.93 -19.45 -2.87
C GLU A 11 -13.24 -17.95 -2.82
N GLN A 12 -14.22 -17.57 -1.99
CA GLN A 12 -14.55 -16.15 -1.79
C GLN A 12 -13.41 -15.42 -1.08
N LYS A 13 -12.81 -16.03 -0.05
CA LYS A 13 -11.66 -15.50 0.65
C LYS A 13 -10.50 -15.28 -0.30
N VAL A 14 -10.11 -16.30 -1.05
CA VAL A 14 -8.99 -16.24 -2.01
C VAL A 14 -9.25 -15.22 -3.12
N ARG A 15 -10.49 -15.09 -3.62
CA ARG A 15 -10.85 -14.07 -4.61
C ARG A 15 -10.57 -12.65 -4.12
N LEU A 16 -10.77 -12.38 -2.84
CA LEU A 16 -10.51 -11.05 -2.25
C LEU A 16 -9.02 -10.69 -2.20
N LEU A 17 -8.12 -11.66 -2.32
CA LEU A 17 -6.67 -11.46 -2.25
C LEU A 17 -6.03 -11.06 -3.60
N THR A 18 -6.83 -10.91 -4.65
CA THR A 18 -6.39 -10.43 -5.97
C THR A 18 -7.26 -9.26 -6.40
N GLY A 19 -6.70 -8.31 -7.16
CA GLY A 19 -7.50 -7.23 -7.71
C GLY A 19 -8.69 -7.70 -8.54
N ALA A 20 -9.77 -6.92 -8.55
CA ALA A 20 -10.91 -7.15 -9.44
C ALA A 20 -10.60 -6.74 -10.88
N ASP A 21 -9.79 -5.71 -11.03
CA ASP A 21 -9.31 -5.15 -12.28
C ASP A 21 -8.00 -4.39 -12.04
N ILE A 22 -7.67 -3.44 -12.95
CA ILE A 22 -6.43 -2.67 -12.90
C ILE A 22 -6.34 -1.74 -11.67
N TRP A 23 -7.48 -1.28 -11.12
CA TRP A 23 -7.50 -0.26 -10.07
C TRP A 23 -8.34 -0.62 -8.84
N ALA A 24 -9.00 -1.76 -8.81
CA ALA A 24 -9.90 -2.02 -7.71
C ALA A 24 -9.78 -3.43 -7.11
N LEU A 25 -10.18 -3.53 -5.85
CA LEU A 25 -10.40 -4.78 -5.15
C LEU A 25 -11.85 -5.22 -5.30
N HIS A 26 -12.09 -6.53 -5.16
CA HIS A 26 -13.41 -7.13 -5.32
C HIS A 26 -14.42 -6.64 -4.28
N ALA A 27 -15.66 -6.45 -4.75
CA ALA A 27 -16.83 -6.43 -3.88
C ALA A 27 -17.22 -7.86 -3.44
N GLU A 28 -17.84 -7.98 -2.25
CA GLU A 28 -18.40 -9.24 -1.76
C GLU A 28 -19.70 -8.96 -0.97
N SER A 29 -20.81 -9.16 -1.66
CA SER A 29 -22.14 -8.83 -1.13
C SER A 29 -22.54 -9.68 0.09
N ALA A 30 -22.01 -10.92 0.18
CA ALA A 30 -22.28 -11.81 1.32
C ALA A 30 -21.88 -11.17 2.66
N ILE A 31 -20.93 -10.23 2.65
CA ILE A 31 -20.43 -9.55 3.85
C ILE A 31 -20.65 -8.03 3.81
N GLY A 32 -21.39 -7.51 2.81
CA GLY A 32 -21.63 -6.08 2.66
C GLY A 32 -20.35 -5.31 2.33
N LEU A 33 -19.42 -5.91 1.60
CA LEU A 33 -18.21 -5.27 1.10
C LEU A 33 -18.46 -4.73 -0.31
N ARG A 34 -18.39 -3.40 -0.48
CA ARG A 34 -18.36 -2.80 -1.81
C ARG A 34 -16.96 -2.85 -2.42
N ARG A 35 -16.87 -2.60 -3.71
CA ARG A 35 -15.61 -2.42 -4.43
C ARG A 35 -14.76 -1.32 -3.75
N ILE A 36 -13.47 -1.56 -3.59
CA ILE A 36 -12.50 -0.58 -3.08
C ILE A 36 -11.67 -0.12 -4.27
N VAL A 37 -11.67 1.18 -4.52
CA VAL A 37 -10.97 1.78 -5.67
C VAL A 37 -9.64 2.35 -5.21
N THR A 38 -8.56 1.99 -5.92
CA THR A 38 -7.23 2.54 -5.74
C THR A 38 -6.88 3.52 -6.87
N SER A 39 -5.96 4.43 -6.64
CA SER A 39 -5.47 5.34 -7.66
C SER A 39 -4.04 5.78 -7.42
N ASP A 40 -3.24 5.86 -8.47
CA ASP A 40 -2.00 6.63 -8.43
C ASP A 40 -2.25 8.11 -8.21
N GLY A 41 -1.20 8.81 -7.76
CA GLY A 41 -1.19 10.25 -7.75
C GLY A 41 -0.55 10.93 -6.54
N PRO A 42 0.77 10.75 -6.30
CA PRO A 42 1.46 11.43 -5.20
C PRO A 42 1.48 12.97 -5.35
N ALA A 43 1.34 13.50 -6.57
CA ALA A 43 1.26 14.92 -6.87
C ALA A 43 -0.09 15.34 -7.51
N GLY A 44 -1.11 14.46 -7.47
CA GLY A 44 -2.45 14.71 -8.02
C GLY A 44 -3.17 13.40 -8.29
N VAL A 45 -4.41 13.28 -7.80
CA VAL A 45 -5.18 12.04 -7.88
C VAL A 45 -5.58 11.74 -9.32
N ARG A 46 -5.08 10.65 -9.87
CA ARG A 46 -5.36 10.24 -11.24
C ARG A 46 -6.82 9.78 -11.43
N GLY A 47 -7.34 8.99 -10.49
CA GLY A 47 -8.62 8.30 -10.63
C GLY A 47 -8.54 7.05 -11.52
N GLU A 48 -9.66 6.35 -11.70
CA GLU A 48 -9.73 5.15 -12.54
C GLU A 48 -9.71 5.45 -14.05
N ARG A 49 -10.14 6.64 -14.43
CA ARG A 49 -10.27 7.04 -15.85
C ARG A 49 -9.20 8.04 -16.22
N TRP A 50 -8.53 7.77 -17.31
CA TRP A 50 -7.68 8.73 -18.00
C TRP A 50 -8.55 9.54 -18.98
N ASP A 51 -9.16 10.59 -18.47
CA ASP A 51 -10.05 11.43 -19.24
C ASP A 51 -9.83 12.90 -18.88
N GLU A 52 -9.39 13.70 -19.82
CA GLU A 52 -9.11 15.12 -19.65
C GLU A 52 -10.31 15.95 -19.17
N ARG A 53 -11.52 15.41 -19.33
CA ARG A 53 -12.76 16.04 -18.82
C ARG A 53 -12.88 15.96 -17.28
N TYR A 54 -12.06 15.13 -16.64
CA TYR A 54 -12.04 14.96 -15.18
C TYR A 54 -10.68 15.35 -14.61
N PRO A 55 -10.31 16.65 -14.66
CA PRO A 55 -9.03 17.13 -14.16
C PRO A 55 -8.89 16.89 -12.67
N SER A 56 -7.65 16.89 -12.19
CA SER A 56 -7.29 16.85 -10.78
C SER A 56 -6.48 18.07 -10.41
N ALA A 57 -6.52 18.44 -9.14
CA ALA A 57 -5.56 19.38 -8.59
C ALA A 57 -4.16 18.80 -8.77
N ASN A 58 -3.28 19.54 -9.44
CA ASN A 58 -1.87 19.21 -9.54
C ASN A 58 -1.13 19.98 -8.43
N VAL A 59 -0.69 19.25 -7.40
CA VAL A 59 0.06 19.83 -6.29
C VAL A 59 1.55 19.83 -6.59
N PRO A 60 2.38 20.62 -5.87
CA PRO A 60 3.83 20.56 -6.04
C PRO A 60 4.36 19.13 -5.91
N SER A 61 5.45 18.84 -6.62
CA SER A 61 6.10 17.53 -6.52
C SER A 61 6.48 17.21 -5.06
N PRO A 62 6.52 15.93 -4.66
CA PRO A 62 6.98 15.54 -3.33
C PRO A 62 8.33 16.15 -2.94
N THR A 63 9.29 16.21 -3.86
CA THR A 63 10.57 16.91 -3.62
C THR A 63 10.36 18.39 -3.27
N ALA A 64 9.47 19.09 -3.98
CA ALA A 64 9.17 20.51 -3.68
C ALA A 64 8.40 20.65 -2.35
N LEU A 65 7.53 19.70 -2.01
CA LEU A 65 6.87 19.68 -0.70
C LEU A 65 7.89 19.48 0.42
N ALA A 66 8.83 18.54 0.27
CA ALA A 66 9.89 18.32 1.26
C ALA A 66 10.80 19.54 1.42
N ALA A 67 11.11 20.26 0.33
CA ALA A 67 11.91 21.48 0.37
C ALA A 67 11.26 22.64 1.17
N THR A 68 9.98 22.55 1.49
CA THR A 68 9.32 23.53 2.37
C THR A 68 9.69 23.35 3.84
N TRP A 69 10.04 22.16 4.29
CA TRP A 69 10.26 21.78 5.69
C TRP A 69 9.03 22.05 6.59
N ASP A 70 7.85 22.19 5.98
CA ASP A 70 6.59 22.62 6.63
C ASP A 70 5.61 21.44 6.65
N GLU A 71 5.60 20.70 7.76
CA GLU A 71 4.74 19.52 7.97
C GLU A 71 3.25 19.91 7.93
N ASP A 72 2.86 21.04 8.52
CA ASP A 72 1.46 21.48 8.55
C ASP A 72 0.95 21.76 7.14
N ARG A 73 1.79 22.33 6.29
CA ARG A 73 1.47 22.56 4.88
C ARG A 73 1.29 21.25 4.14
N VAL A 74 2.19 20.30 4.36
CA VAL A 74 2.11 18.98 3.69
C VAL A 74 0.88 18.21 4.16
N GLU A 75 0.52 18.29 5.45
CA GLU A 75 -0.72 17.68 5.95
C GLU A 75 -1.96 18.28 5.28
N ARG A 76 -2.03 19.61 5.11
CA ARG A 76 -3.11 20.25 4.34
C ARG A 76 -3.16 19.82 2.87
N ILE A 77 -2.02 19.60 2.24
CA ILE A 77 -1.95 19.02 0.88
C ILE A 77 -2.50 17.60 0.87
N GLY A 78 -2.15 16.79 1.87
CA GLY A 78 -2.73 15.44 2.03
C GLY A 78 -4.26 15.47 2.14
N LEU A 79 -4.81 16.39 2.92
CA LEU A 79 -6.27 16.60 3.02
C LEU A 79 -6.90 17.00 1.67
N LEU A 80 -6.25 17.89 0.92
CA LEU A 80 -6.69 18.27 -0.42
C LEU A 80 -6.73 17.05 -1.35
N LEU A 81 -5.67 16.24 -1.36
CA LEU A 81 -5.63 15.02 -2.17
C LEU A 81 -6.70 14.01 -1.77
N ALA A 82 -7.01 13.88 -0.47
CA ALA A 82 -8.10 13.05 0.00
C ALA A 82 -9.47 13.56 -0.49
N SER A 83 -9.69 14.87 -0.50
CA SER A 83 -10.91 15.47 -1.05
C SER A 83 -11.06 15.19 -2.55
N GLU A 84 -9.99 15.36 -3.32
CA GLU A 84 -9.95 15.02 -4.75
C GLU A 84 -10.21 13.53 -4.98
N ALA A 85 -9.58 12.64 -4.19
CA ALA A 85 -9.77 11.20 -4.25
C ALA A 85 -11.25 10.83 -4.05
N ARG A 86 -11.88 11.36 -3.01
CA ARG A 86 -13.30 11.11 -2.73
C ARG A 86 -14.22 11.61 -3.84
N THR A 87 -13.94 12.78 -4.41
CA THR A 87 -14.69 13.32 -5.54
C THR A 87 -14.62 12.40 -6.76
N LYS A 88 -13.51 11.68 -6.93
CA LYS A 88 -13.30 10.70 -8.00
C LYS A 88 -13.74 9.28 -7.64
N GLY A 89 -14.31 9.06 -6.46
CA GLY A 89 -14.71 7.74 -5.98
C GLY A 89 -13.52 6.84 -5.63
N VAL A 90 -12.35 7.41 -5.35
CA VAL A 90 -11.14 6.70 -4.94
C VAL A 90 -11.12 6.53 -3.43
N ASP A 91 -10.89 5.31 -2.97
CA ASP A 91 -10.84 4.93 -1.55
C ASP A 91 -9.42 4.88 -1.00
N VAL A 92 -8.45 4.55 -1.87
CA VAL A 92 -7.05 4.35 -1.49
C VAL A 92 -6.13 5.06 -2.49
N LEU A 93 -5.34 5.98 -2.01
CA LEU A 93 -4.31 6.67 -2.79
C LEU A 93 -2.98 5.90 -2.68
N LEU A 94 -2.39 5.55 -3.83
CA LEU A 94 -1.10 4.85 -3.92
C LEU A 94 0.06 5.86 -3.75
N ALA A 95 0.14 6.41 -2.58
CA ALA A 95 1.08 7.46 -2.15
C ALA A 95 1.13 7.51 -0.61
N PRO A 96 2.22 8.06 -0.03
CA PRO A 96 3.38 8.68 -0.67
C PRO A 96 4.46 7.68 -1.09
N THR A 97 5.39 8.14 -1.97
CA THR A 97 6.62 7.43 -2.27
C THR A 97 7.73 7.94 -1.35
N VAL A 98 8.27 7.06 -0.51
CA VAL A 98 9.27 7.38 0.52
C VAL A 98 10.62 6.73 0.28
N ASN A 99 10.89 6.28 -0.94
CA ASN A 99 12.21 5.87 -1.36
C ASN A 99 13.15 7.07 -1.42
N LEU A 100 14.46 6.85 -1.26
CA LEU A 100 15.44 7.93 -1.11
C LEU A 100 16.06 8.34 -2.45
N HIS A 101 16.43 9.62 -2.57
CA HIS A 101 17.23 10.13 -3.67
C HIS A 101 18.68 9.67 -3.54
N ARG A 102 19.02 8.46 -4.02
CA ARG A 102 20.35 7.87 -3.91
C ARG A 102 21.33 8.39 -4.98
N THR A 103 20.82 8.67 -6.15
CA THR A 103 21.58 9.19 -7.30
C THR A 103 20.67 10.04 -8.16
N PRO A 104 21.18 10.99 -8.95
CA PRO A 104 20.32 11.80 -9.84
C PRO A 104 19.67 10.96 -10.97
N PHE A 105 20.06 9.71 -11.15
CA PHE A 105 19.61 8.83 -12.23
C PHE A 105 18.55 7.80 -11.81
N GLY A 106 17.90 7.98 -10.66
CA GLY A 106 16.93 7.02 -10.12
C GLY A 106 15.67 6.83 -10.98
N GLY A 107 15.30 7.81 -11.80
CA GLY A 107 14.16 7.70 -12.74
C GLY A 107 12.81 8.15 -12.20
N ARG A 108 12.57 8.05 -10.87
CA ARG A 108 11.30 8.42 -10.21
C ARG A 108 11.48 9.41 -9.06
N HIS A 109 12.53 10.22 -9.09
CA HIS A 109 12.81 11.18 -8.01
C HIS A 109 11.74 12.27 -7.87
N PHE A 110 11.02 12.60 -8.95
CA PHE A 110 9.96 13.59 -8.92
C PHE A 110 8.81 13.22 -7.96
N GLU A 111 8.66 11.96 -7.60
CA GLU A 111 7.64 11.50 -6.64
C GLU A 111 8.22 11.15 -5.26
N CYS A 112 9.53 11.28 -5.05
CA CYS A 112 10.21 11.05 -3.77
C CYS A 112 10.47 12.38 -3.06
N PHE A 113 10.56 12.35 -1.73
CA PHE A 113 10.71 13.55 -0.91
C PHE A 113 12.14 14.06 -0.86
N SER A 114 13.11 13.24 -0.45
CA SER A 114 14.48 13.68 -0.14
C SER A 114 15.48 12.51 -0.20
N GLU A 115 16.76 12.86 -0.15
CA GLU A 115 17.85 11.93 0.16
C GLU A 115 17.98 11.65 1.66
N ASP A 116 17.47 12.57 2.50
CA ASP A 116 17.53 12.50 3.96
C ASP A 116 16.38 11.63 4.49
N PRO A 117 16.67 10.51 5.17
CA PRO A 117 15.63 9.65 5.72
C PRO A 117 14.79 10.31 6.82
N LEU A 118 15.37 11.24 7.60
CA LEU A 118 14.64 11.97 8.63
C LEU A 118 13.63 12.94 8.02
N LEU A 119 14.04 13.75 7.05
CA LEU A 119 13.14 14.67 6.34
C LEU A 119 12.05 13.88 5.62
N THR A 120 12.41 12.79 4.94
CA THR A 120 11.45 11.89 4.29
C THR A 120 10.45 11.30 5.27
N SER A 121 10.88 10.91 6.47
CA SER A 121 10.02 10.42 7.55
C SER A 121 9.01 11.48 7.99
N ARG A 122 9.49 12.68 8.32
CA ARG A 122 8.66 13.77 8.85
C ARG A 122 7.61 14.22 7.85
N ILE A 123 8.03 14.47 6.62
CA ILE A 123 7.14 14.90 5.53
C ILE A 123 6.20 13.77 5.12
N GLY A 124 6.68 12.52 5.07
CA GLY A 124 5.86 11.34 4.79
C GLY A 124 4.78 11.13 5.85
N CYS A 125 5.10 11.30 7.14
CA CYS A 125 4.13 11.26 8.23
C CYS A 125 3.04 12.32 8.06
N ALA A 126 3.41 13.56 7.78
CA ALA A 126 2.45 14.66 7.57
C ALA A 126 1.53 14.38 6.37
N TYR A 127 2.09 13.90 5.26
CA TYR A 127 1.32 13.53 4.07
C TYR A 127 0.28 12.45 4.39
N VAL A 128 0.71 11.36 5.06
CA VAL A 128 -0.18 10.24 5.42
C VAL A 128 -1.26 10.67 6.40
N ARG A 129 -0.92 11.50 7.42
CA ARG A 129 -1.93 12.07 8.34
C ARG A 129 -3.01 12.81 7.57
N GLY A 130 -2.62 13.70 6.66
CA GLY A 130 -3.58 14.48 5.87
C GLY A 130 -4.48 13.62 5.00
N VAL A 131 -3.93 12.66 4.26
CA VAL A 131 -4.71 11.74 3.41
C VAL A 131 -5.70 10.92 4.25
N GLN A 132 -5.24 10.33 5.33
CA GLN A 132 -6.08 9.45 6.16
C GLN A 132 -7.10 10.23 6.99
N ALA A 133 -6.78 11.46 7.42
CA ALA A 133 -7.74 12.35 8.06
C ALA A 133 -8.94 12.66 7.14
N GLY A 134 -8.75 12.69 5.83
CA GLY A 134 -9.83 12.83 4.85
C GLY A 134 -10.62 11.54 4.56
N GLY A 135 -10.34 10.43 5.26
CA GLY A 135 -11.05 9.15 5.10
C GLY A 135 -10.61 8.33 3.88
N VAL A 136 -9.45 8.62 3.33
CA VAL A 136 -8.82 7.90 2.20
C VAL A 136 -7.61 7.13 2.71
N GLY A 137 -7.44 5.88 2.29
CA GLY A 137 -6.27 5.09 2.65
C GLY A 137 -5.02 5.63 1.96
N ALA A 138 -3.95 5.87 2.71
CA ALA A 138 -2.63 6.11 2.14
C ALA A 138 -1.87 4.79 2.00
N THR A 139 -1.17 4.61 0.87
CA THR A 139 -0.32 3.45 0.60
C THR A 139 1.13 3.90 0.53
N VAL A 140 1.87 3.63 1.58
CA VAL A 140 3.30 4.01 1.64
C VAL A 140 4.11 3.08 0.74
N LYS A 141 4.92 3.65 -0.17
CA LYS A 141 5.60 2.88 -1.21
C LYS A 141 7.03 3.37 -1.48
N HIS A 142 7.85 2.55 -2.06
CA HIS A 142 7.74 1.12 -2.30
C HIS A 142 8.63 0.38 -1.30
N PHE A 143 8.06 -0.50 -0.53
CA PHE A 143 8.76 -1.24 0.54
C PHE A 143 9.55 -2.40 -0.05
N VAL A 144 10.90 -2.37 -0.12
CA VAL A 144 11.84 -1.35 0.31
C VAL A 144 12.99 -1.24 -0.70
N ALA A 145 13.72 -0.13 -0.68
CA ALA A 145 14.91 0.10 -1.50
C ALA A 145 14.66 0.09 -3.02
N ASN A 146 13.52 0.61 -3.48
CA ASN A 146 13.26 0.84 -4.90
C ASN A 146 13.81 2.21 -5.33
N ASP A 147 15.14 2.32 -5.40
CA ASP A 147 15.83 3.59 -5.65
C ASP A 147 16.26 3.76 -7.12
N THR A 148 15.98 2.77 -7.96
CA THR A 148 16.29 2.82 -9.40
C THR A 148 15.17 2.17 -10.22
N GLU A 149 14.91 2.74 -11.40
CA GLU A 149 14.01 2.17 -12.38
C GLU A 149 14.73 1.23 -13.36
N THR A 150 16.07 1.26 -13.39
CA THR A 150 16.86 0.34 -14.21
C THR A 150 16.67 -1.09 -13.72
N GLU A 151 16.14 -1.94 -14.59
CA GLU A 151 15.84 -3.35 -14.29
C GLU A 151 15.04 -3.57 -13.00
N ARG A 152 14.13 -2.65 -12.66
CA ARG A 152 13.39 -2.64 -11.39
C ARG A 152 12.70 -3.95 -11.04
N PHE A 153 12.36 -4.79 -12.04
CA PHE A 153 11.74 -6.10 -11.84
C PHE A 153 12.73 -7.21 -11.47
N THR A 154 14.04 -7.01 -11.68
CA THR A 154 15.06 -8.04 -11.54
C THR A 154 16.26 -7.63 -10.70
N VAL A 155 16.43 -6.33 -10.43
CA VAL A 155 17.54 -5.82 -9.61
C VAL A 155 17.46 -6.36 -8.20
N ASP A 156 18.62 -6.73 -7.65
CA ASP A 156 18.79 -7.09 -6.24
C ASP A 156 19.57 -5.99 -5.51
N ALA A 157 18.94 -5.36 -4.55
CA ALA A 157 19.57 -4.37 -3.69
C ALA A 157 20.32 -5.09 -2.56
N VAL A 158 21.65 -5.16 -2.64
CA VAL A 158 22.48 -5.76 -1.61
C VAL A 158 22.81 -4.70 -0.56
N ILE A 159 22.24 -4.85 0.63
CA ILE A 159 22.27 -3.84 1.70
C ILE A 159 22.57 -4.53 3.02
N ASP A 160 23.54 -4.02 3.77
CA ASP A 160 23.79 -4.50 5.14
C ASP A 160 22.67 -4.07 6.09
N GLU A 161 22.51 -4.82 7.18
CA GLU A 161 21.40 -4.65 8.14
C GLU A 161 21.34 -3.24 8.73
N ARG A 162 22.48 -2.65 9.07
CA ARG A 162 22.54 -1.31 9.65
C ARG A 162 22.06 -0.26 8.64
N THR A 163 22.58 -0.29 7.43
CA THR A 163 22.21 0.63 6.36
C THR A 163 20.72 0.47 6.01
N LEU A 164 20.24 -0.78 5.95
CA LEU A 164 18.84 -1.07 5.69
C LEU A 164 17.93 -0.41 6.73
N ARG A 165 18.26 -0.55 8.02
CA ARG A 165 17.44 0.00 9.12
C ARG A 165 17.56 1.50 9.28
N GLU A 166 18.77 2.04 9.23
CA GLU A 166 19.00 3.46 9.52
C GLU A 166 18.60 4.38 8.37
N LEU A 167 18.60 3.88 7.12
CA LEU A 167 18.27 4.69 5.93
C LEU A 167 16.96 4.26 5.28
N TYR A 168 16.90 3.02 4.76
CA TYR A 168 15.82 2.61 3.86
C TYR A 168 14.51 2.29 4.59
N LEU A 169 14.60 1.67 5.76
CA LEU A 169 13.44 1.31 6.57
C LEU A 169 12.95 2.47 7.43
N ALA A 170 13.81 3.42 7.80
CA ALA A 170 13.48 4.51 8.72
C ALA A 170 12.23 5.32 8.33
N PRO A 171 12.00 5.74 7.06
CA PRO A 171 10.78 6.45 6.69
C PRO A 171 9.51 5.59 6.85
N PHE A 172 9.59 4.31 6.51
CA PHE A 172 8.47 3.38 6.68
C PHE A 172 8.16 3.14 8.15
N GLU A 173 9.19 2.92 8.97
CA GLU A 173 9.04 2.71 10.41
C GLU A 173 8.33 3.90 11.07
N ALA A 174 8.81 5.12 10.82
CA ALA A 174 8.20 6.33 11.34
C ALA A 174 6.71 6.44 10.95
N ILE A 175 6.39 6.24 9.67
CA ILE A 175 5.01 6.37 9.20
C ILE A 175 4.11 5.28 9.79
N VAL A 176 4.61 4.05 9.89
CA VAL A 176 3.83 2.93 10.45
C VAL A 176 3.59 3.11 11.94
N ARG A 177 4.63 3.48 12.72
CA ARG A 177 4.54 3.58 14.18
C ARG A 177 3.88 4.87 14.65
N ASP A 178 4.19 6.01 14.03
CA ASP A 178 3.77 7.32 14.53
C ASP A 178 2.41 7.75 13.96
N VAL A 179 2.05 7.26 12.76
CA VAL A 179 0.82 7.68 12.06
C VAL A 179 -0.16 6.51 11.86
N GLY A 180 0.34 5.28 11.76
CA GLY A 180 -0.49 4.10 11.50
C GLY A 180 -1.00 4.07 10.05
N ALA A 181 -0.09 3.93 9.08
CA ALA A 181 -0.46 3.78 7.67
C ALA A 181 -1.46 2.64 7.46
N TRP A 182 -2.43 2.83 6.54
CA TRP A 182 -3.45 1.81 6.28
C TRP A 182 -3.05 0.80 5.23
N ALA A 183 -2.11 1.15 4.37
CA ALA A 183 -1.53 0.24 3.39
C ALA A 183 -0.04 0.52 3.17
N VAL A 184 0.68 -0.52 2.74
CA VAL A 184 2.08 -0.47 2.30
C VAL A 184 2.17 -1.23 0.98
N MET A 185 2.92 -0.72 0.02
CA MET A 185 3.15 -1.39 -1.26
C MET A 185 4.54 -2.03 -1.28
N ALA A 186 4.59 -3.35 -1.50
CA ALA A 186 5.83 -4.09 -1.68
C ALA A 186 6.47 -3.74 -3.04
N ALA A 187 7.78 -3.50 -3.04
CA ALA A 187 8.53 -3.11 -4.22
C ALA A 187 8.69 -4.25 -5.25
N TYR A 188 9.11 -3.89 -6.46
CA TYR A 188 9.45 -4.85 -7.51
C TYR A 188 10.76 -5.60 -7.28
N ASN A 189 11.76 -4.88 -6.77
CA ASN A 189 13.13 -5.35 -6.62
C ASN A 189 13.26 -6.45 -5.56
N SER A 190 14.38 -7.13 -5.61
CA SER A 190 14.84 -7.97 -4.51
C SER A 190 15.66 -7.16 -3.50
N VAL A 191 15.71 -7.65 -2.28
CA VAL A 191 16.65 -7.19 -1.25
C VAL A 191 17.35 -8.43 -0.71
N ASN A 192 18.68 -8.42 -0.80
CA ASN A 192 19.54 -9.51 -0.32
C ASN A 192 19.09 -10.88 -0.86
N GLY A 193 18.81 -10.95 -2.15
CA GLY A 193 18.49 -12.18 -2.88
C GLY A 193 17.02 -12.60 -2.87
N THR A 194 16.12 -11.89 -2.18
CA THR A 194 14.70 -12.25 -2.11
C THR A 194 13.82 -11.10 -2.63
N THR A 195 12.92 -11.40 -3.58
CA THR A 195 11.97 -10.40 -4.10
C THR A 195 11.08 -9.85 -2.99
N MET A 196 10.81 -8.55 -3.01
CA MET A 196 10.13 -7.91 -1.89
C MET A 196 8.73 -8.45 -1.61
N THR A 197 8.02 -8.95 -2.60
CA THR A 197 6.71 -9.61 -2.38
C THR A 197 6.79 -10.92 -1.59
N GLU A 198 7.96 -11.51 -1.46
CA GLU A 198 8.23 -12.78 -0.77
C GLU A 198 9.27 -12.63 0.36
N ASN A 199 9.75 -11.39 0.59
CA ASN A 199 10.80 -11.11 1.56
C ASN A 199 10.26 -11.13 2.99
N SER A 200 10.98 -11.81 3.88
CA SER A 200 10.59 -11.93 5.30
C SER A 200 10.52 -10.58 6.03
N LEU A 201 11.13 -9.51 5.50
CA LEU A 201 10.99 -8.15 6.05
C LEU A 201 9.51 -7.71 6.16
N LEU A 202 8.64 -8.18 5.26
CA LEU A 202 7.19 -7.90 5.34
C LEU A 202 6.55 -8.49 6.59
N ARG A 203 6.94 -9.71 6.95
CA ARG A 203 6.43 -10.40 8.15
C ARG A 203 7.17 -9.93 9.40
N ASP A 204 8.50 -10.09 9.40
CA ASP A 204 9.31 -10.00 10.61
C ASP A 204 9.46 -8.55 11.09
N VAL A 205 9.73 -7.64 10.16
CA VAL A 205 9.94 -6.22 10.48
C VAL A 205 8.63 -5.44 10.41
N LEU A 206 7.98 -5.40 9.23
CA LEU A 206 6.81 -4.55 9.02
C LEU A 206 5.64 -5.00 9.92
N LYS A 207 5.22 -6.27 9.84
CA LYS A 207 4.03 -6.75 10.55
C LYS A 207 4.30 -7.06 12.03
N HIS A 208 5.39 -7.75 12.37
CA HIS A 208 5.64 -8.19 13.74
C HIS A 208 6.37 -7.12 14.57
N GLU A 209 7.54 -6.67 14.13
CA GLU A 209 8.36 -5.74 14.92
C GLU A 209 7.70 -4.36 15.06
N TRP A 210 7.12 -3.83 13.97
CA TRP A 210 6.46 -2.52 13.98
C TRP A 210 4.97 -2.58 14.30
N GLY A 211 4.37 -3.78 14.31
CA GLY A 211 2.96 -3.96 14.61
C GLY A 211 2.02 -3.45 13.51
N PHE A 212 2.46 -3.45 12.26
CA PHE A 212 1.64 -3.00 11.14
C PHE A 212 0.38 -3.85 10.98
N ASP A 213 -0.77 -3.22 11.13
CA ASP A 213 -2.08 -3.88 11.08
C ASP A 213 -2.83 -3.65 9.76
N GLY A 214 -2.25 -2.86 8.85
CA GLY A 214 -2.81 -2.53 7.54
C GLY A 214 -2.61 -3.65 6.51
N VAL A 215 -2.83 -3.30 5.24
CA VAL A 215 -2.72 -4.20 4.08
C VAL A 215 -1.38 -4.02 3.38
N VAL A 216 -0.69 -5.11 3.08
CA VAL A 216 0.45 -5.13 2.17
C VAL A 216 -0.04 -5.47 0.76
N ILE A 217 0.10 -4.54 -0.16
CA ILE A 217 -0.29 -4.66 -1.57
C ILE A 217 0.96 -4.88 -2.42
N SER A 218 0.92 -5.75 -3.43
CA SER A 218 2.00 -5.82 -4.41
C SER A 218 2.03 -4.54 -5.26
N ASP A 219 3.21 -4.13 -5.71
CA ASP A 219 3.26 -3.29 -6.90
C ASP A 219 2.67 -4.04 -8.10
N TRP A 220 2.29 -3.32 -9.18
CA TRP A 220 1.55 -3.87 -10.32
C TRP A 220 2.37 -4.95 -11.04
N TYR A 221 1.83 -6.18 -11.07
CA TYR A 221 2.48 -7.38 -11.62
C TYR A 221 3.73 -7.86 -10.83
N ALA A 222 3.97 -7.36 -9.62
CA ALA A 222 5.10 -7.80 -8.79
C ALA A 222 4.86 -9.17 -8.12
N GLY A 223 3.62 -9.58 -7.91
CA GLY A 223 3.29 -10.90 -7.34
C GLY A 223 3.62 -12.02 -8.34
N ARG A 224 4.55 -12.94 -7.98
CA ARG A 224 5.11 -13.91 -8.92
C ARG A 224 4.76 -15.35 -8.61
N SER A 225 4.50 -15.68 -7.34
CA SER A 225 4.31 -17.05 -6.91
C SER A 225 3.31 -17.20 -5.77
N LEU A 226 3.00 -18.46 -5.42
CA LEU A 226 2.22 -18.79 -4.23
C LEU A 226 2.96 -18.51 -2.92
N ALA A 227 4.30 -18.46 -2.93
CA ALA A 227 5.09 -18.23 -1.72
C ALA A 227 4.74 -16.90 -1.05
N ALA A 228 4.40 -15.88 -1.85
CA ALA A 228 3.97 -14.57 -1.34
C ALA A 228 2.67 -14.61 -0.52
N ALA A 229 1.81 -15.62 -0.69
CA ALA A 229 0.57 -15.83 0.08
C ALA A 229 0.82 -16.53 1.42
N GLY A 230 2.05 -17.03 1.64
CA GLY A 230 2.41 -17.75 2.86
C GLY A 230 2.66 -16.80 4.03
N ASP A 231 2.36 -17.28 5.20
CA ASP A 231 2.88 -16.86 6.51
C ASP A 231 3.11 -15.34 6.69
N GLY A 232 2.06 -14.54 6.45
CA GLY A 232 2.05 -13.12 6.79
C GLY A 232 2.85 -12.20 5.85
N LEU A 233 3.16 -12.63 4.64
CA LEU A 233 3.88 -11.81 3.67
C LEU A 233 2.95 -10.80 2.96
N LEU A 234 2.59 -11.07 1.71
CA LEU A 234 1.75 -10.21 0.89
C LEU A 234 0.26 -10.46 1.18
N ASP A 235 -0.56 -9.42 1.23
CA ASP A 235 -2.01 -9.58 1.49
C ASP A 235 -2.84 -9.50 0.22
N VAL A 236 -2.42 -8.71 -0.76
CA VAL A 236 -3.14 -8.50 -2.02
C VAL A 236 -2.20 -8.43 -3.20
N ILE A 237 -2.52 -9.15 -4.27
CA ILE A 237 -1.86 -9.01 -5.57
C ILE A 237 -2.64 -8.02 -6.45
N MET A 238 -1.93 -7.06 -7.00
CA MET A 238 -2.43 -6.13 -8.02
C MET A 238 -1.61 -6.24 -9.31
N PRO A 239 -2.21 -5.97 -10.45
CA PRO A 239 -3.63 -5.80 -10.69
C PRO A 239 -4.37 -7.15 -10.80
N GLY A 240 -5.69 -7.10 -10.92
CA GLY A 240 -6.52 -8.24 -11.28
C GLY A 240 -7.03 -8.18 -12.73
N PRO A 241 -7.93 -9.13 -13.11
CA PRO A 241 -8.46 -10.23 -12.28
C PRO A 241 -7.57 -11.49 -12.27
N THR A 242 -6.50 -11.51 -13.03
CA THR A 242 -5.59 -12.66 -13.17
C THR A 242 -4.33 -12.47 -12.32
N GLY A 243 -3.80 -13.57 -11.81
CA GLY A 243 -2.58 -13.56 -10.99
C GLY A 243 -2.15 -14.98 -10.65
N PRO A 244 -1.04 -15.15 -9.93
CA PRO A 244 -0.51 -16.48 -9.57
C PRO A 244 -1.33 -17.18 -8.47
N TRP A 245 -2.28 -16.51 -7.81
CA TRP A 245 -3.06 -17.08 -6.72
C TRP A 245 -4.32 -17.79 -7.23
N GLY A 246 -5.51 -17.26 -7.07
CA GLY A 246 -6.74 -17.85 -7.60
C GLY A 246 -6.90 -19.33 -7.27
N GLU A 247 -7.20 -20.14 -8.28
CA GLU A 247 -7.42 -21.59 -8.12
C GLU A 247 -6.20 -22.34 -7.56
N ALA A 248 -4.99 -21.86 -7.89
CA ALA A 248 -3.75 -22.48 -7.39
C ALA A 248 -3.63 -22.31 -5.85
N LEU A 249 -4.02 -21.15 -5.32
CA LEU A 249 -4.02 -20.91 -3.88
C LEU A 249 -5.13 -21.74 -3.18
N VAL A 250 -6.33 -21.85 -3.76
CA VAL A 250 -7.38 -22.74 -3.26
C VAL A 250 -6.90 -24.19 -3.19
N ALA A 251 -6.23 -24.67 -4.26
CA ALA A 251 -5.68 -26.02 -4.30
C ALA A 251 -4.59 -26.23 -3.24
N ALA A 252 -3.70 -25.26 -3.03
CA ALA A 252 -2.65 -25.31 -2.02
C ALA A 252 -3.23 -25.42 -0.60
N VAL A 253 -4.29 -24.65 -0.29
CA VAL A 253 -4.97 -24.74 1.02
C VAL A 253 -5.64 -26.10 1.18
N ARG A 254 -6.38 -26.59 0.19
CA ARG A 254 -7.09 -27.88 0.24
C ARG A 254 -6.15 -29.09 0.38
N SER A 255 -4.96 -29.00 -0.18
CA SER A 255 -3.94 -30.05 -0.04
C SER A 255 -3.13 -29.96 1.26
N GLY A 256 -3.35 -28.93 2.07
CA GLY A 256 -2.58 -28.69 3.30
C GLY A 256 -1.20 -28.06 3.07
N GLY A 257 -0.89 -27.63 1.84
CA GLY A 257 0.35 -26.93 1.52
C GLY A 257 0.40 -25.49 2.06
N LEU A 258 -0.76 -24.90 2.35
CA LEU A 258 -0.91 -23.61 3.01
C LEU A 258 -2.03 -23.69 4.06
N ALA A 259 -1.84 -23.08 5.22
CA ALA A 259 -2.88 -23.01 6.24
C ALA A 259 -4.00 -22.02 5.84
N GLU A 260 -5.27 -22.42 5.96
CA GLU A 260 -6.39 -21.49 5.70
C GLU A 260 -6.34 -20.27 6.62
N SER A 261 -5.79 -20.40 7.83
CA SER A 261 -5.60 -19.29 8.76
C SER A 261 -4.69 -18.16 8.20
N ALA A 262 -3.77 -18.47 7.30
CA ALA A 262 -2.98 -17.43 6.61
C ALA A 262 -3.87 -16.63 5.64
N VAL A 263 -4.72 -17.31 4.88
CA VAL A 263 -5.74 -16.66 4.02
C VAL A 263 -6.69 -15.80 4.87
N ASP A 264 -7.09 -16.29 6.03
CA ASP A 264 -7.95 -15.56 6.96
C ASP A 264 -7.31 -14.28 7.48
N ASP A 265 -6.01 -14.28 7.82
CA ASP A 265 -5.30 -13.06 8.24
C ASP A 265 -5.26 -12.03 7.12
N HIS A 266 -4.92 -12.44 5.89
CA HIS A 266 -4.92 -11.54 4.72
C HIS A 266 -6.30 -10.90 4.49
N VAL A 267 -7.38 -11.71 4.53
CA VAL A 267 -8.75 -11.19 4.39
C VAL A 267 -9.10 -10.22 5.51
N LEU A 268 -8.73 -10.52 6.76
CA LEU A 268 -8.98 -9.64 7.90
C LEU A 268 -8.31 -8.27 7.73
N ARG A 269 -7.12 -8.20 7.15
CA ARG A 269 -6.43 -6.95 6.83
C ARG A 269 -7.18 -6.15 5.78
N ILE A 270 -7.67 -6.81 4.72
CA ILE A 270 -8.53 -6.18 3.70
C ILE A 270 -9.83 -5.64 4.34
N LEU A 271 -10.49 -6.42 5.20
CA LEU A 271 -11.70 -5.99 5.90
C LEU A 271 -11.44 -4.80 6.84
N ARG A 272 -10.25 -4.73 7.44
CA ARG A 272 -9.84 -3.59 8.26
C ARG A 272 -9.65 -2.33 7.41
N LEU A 273 -8.98 -2.44 6.27
CA LEU A 273 -8.88 -1.35 5.30
C LEU A 273 -10.27 -0.91 4.82
N ALA A 274 -11.11 -1.87 4.44
CA ALA A 274 -12.49 -1.63 4.00
C ALA A 274 -13.32 -0.86 5.04
N ALA A 275 -13.15 -1.19 6.33
CA ALA A 275 -13.82 -0.46 7.42
C ALA A 275 -13.29 0.98 7.54
N ARG A 276 -11.97 1.17 7.44
CA ARG A 276 -11.34 2.49 7.53
C ARG A 276 -11.79 3.44 6.42
N VAL A 277 -11.97 2.93 5.20
CA VAL A 277 -12.42 3.73 4.05
C VAL A 277 -13.95 3.76 3.86
N GLY A 278 -14.71 3.14 4.78
CA GLY A 278 -16.17 3.10 4.69
C GLY A 278 -16.70 2.24 3.55
N ALA A 279 -15.99 1.17 3.19
CA ALA A 279 -16.38 0.23 2.14
C ALA A 279 -17.18 -0.98 2.66
N LEU A 280 -17.50 -1.01 3.96
CA LEU A 280 -18.34 -2.04 4.58
C LEU A 280 -19.68 -1.46 5.01
N ASP A 281 -20.77 -2.13 4.68
CA ASP A 281 -22.12 -1.74 5.06
C ASP A 281 -22.24 -1.50 6.57
N GLY A 282 -22.82 -0.35 6.93
CA GLY A 282 -23.03 0.06 8.31
C GLY A 282 -21.78 0.61 9.01
N ILE A 283 -20.67 0.81 8.31
CA ILE A 283 -19.44 1.40 8.85
C ILE A 283 -19.12 2.69 8.07
N ALA A 284 -19.12 3.81 8.78
CA ALA A 284 -18.68 5.08 8.19
C ALA A 284 -17.15 5.10 8.04
N PRO A 285 -16.61 5.85 7.05
CA PRO A 285 -15.17 6.00 6.92
C PRO A 285 -14.56 6.64 8.16
N ALA A 286 -13.34 6.27 8.46
CA ALA A 286 -12.56 6.87 9.54
C ALA A 286 -12.09 8.27 9.11
N VAL A 287 -12.94 9.26 9.28
CA VAL A 287 -12.59 10.67 9.04
C VAL A 287 -12.20 11.28 10.38
N SER A 288 -11.00 11.83 10.46
CA SER A 288 -10.65 12.69 11.61
C SER A 288 -11.44 13.98 11.48
N SER A 289 -12.07 14.42 12.58
CA SER A 289 -12.50 15.80 12.69
C SER A 289 -11.22 16.64 12.70
N ALA A 290 -10.79 17.08 11.52
CA ALA A 290 -9.70 18.04 11.44
C ALA A 290 -10.09 19.32 12.20
N PRO A 291 -9.17 19.95 12.91
CA PRO A 291 -9.41 21.22 13.58
C PRO A 291 -9.79 22.31 12.61
#